data_0360a64f3afd1d1761f18b34a191885a
#
_entry.id   0360a64f3afd1d1761f18b34a191885a
#
_cell.length_a   1.000
_cell.length_b   1.000
_cell.length_c   1.000
_cell.angle_alpha   90.00
_cell.angle_beta   90.00
_cell.angle_gamma   90.00
#
_symmetry.space_group_name_H-M   'P 1'
#
loop_
_entity.id
_entity.type
_entity.pdbx_description
1 polymer ?
#
loop_
_entity_poly.entity_id
_entity_poly.type
_entity_poly.pdbx_seq_one_letter_code
_entity_poly.pdbx_strand_id
1 'polypeptide(L)'
;LSSGLRINSAKDDAAGLAISERFTSQIRGLNQAVRNANDGISLAQVAEGAMGSAGNILQRVRELAVQSANASNSAGDRQALQQEVGQLVAELDRISQTTEFNGQKLLDGTFGTQQFQVGANANQTIVAATANLRTSVYGNNQNVASNGSGIGASATQATAGTNGVTTGSVAVSGYLGTGTLTV
;
A
#
# COMPACT_ATOMS: atom_id res chain seq x y z
N LEU A 1 48.95 -18.08 27.98
CA LEU A 1 48.45 -16.98 28.82
C LEU A 1 48.49 -15.60 28.14
N SER A 2 48.97 -15.49 26.89
CA SER A 2 49.07 -14.18 26.21
C SER A 2 47.70 -13.63 25.69
N SER A 3 46.67 -14.46 25.59
CA SER A 3 45.33 -14.02 25.15
C SER A 3 44.40 -13.56 26.27
N GLY A 4 44.75 -13.80 27.54
CA GLY A 4 43.93 -13.50 28.71
C GLY A 4 42.59 -14.28 28.77
N LEU A 5 42.34 -15.18 27.83
CA LEU A 5 41.15 -16.01 27.80
C LEU A 5 41.37 -17.32 28.54
N ARG A 6 40.37 -17.76 29.33
CA ARG A 6 40.40 -19.01 30.09
C ARG A 6 40.39 -20.24 29.20
N ILE A 7 39.74 -20.17 28.03
CA ILE A 7 39.65 -21.20 27.00
C ILE A 7 40.18 -20.56 25.72
N ASN A 8 41.31 -21.09 25.21
CA ASN A 8 41.98 -20.54 24.05
C ASN A 8 41.99 -21.52 22.87
N SER A 9 41.85 -22.84 23.15
CA SER A 9 41.82 -23.87 22.13
C SER A 9 40.93 -25.04 22.56
N ALA A 10 40.53 -25.86 21.55
CA ALA A 10 39.76 -27.08 21.80
C ALA A 10 40.51 -28.11 22.68
N LYS A 11 41.82 -27.92 22.85
CA LYS A 11 42.68 -28.77 23.67
C LYS A 11 42.52 -28.47 25.17
N ASP A 12 42.08 -27.23 25.51
CA ASP A 12 41.87 -26.80 26.87
C ASP A 12 40.51 -27.27 27.42
N ASP A 13 39.43 -27.05 26.62
CA ASP A 13 38.07 -27.51 26.89
C ASP A 13 37.26 -27.48 25.58
N ALA A 14 37.13 -28.64 24.94
CA ALA A 14 36.39 -28.76 23.68
C ALA A 14 34.90 -28.47 23.81
N ALA A 15 34.28 -28.83 24.96
CA ALA A 15 32.86 -28.60 25.20
C ALA A 15 32.58 -27.12 25.48
N GLY A 16 33.41 -26.48 26.31
CA GLY A 16 33.34 -25.07 26.62
C GLY A 16 33.58 -24.19 25.38
N LEU A 17 34.53 -24.56 24.51
CA LEU A 17 34.78 -23.85 23.27
C LEU A 17 33.55 -23.90 22.34
N ALA A 18 32.96 -25.09 22.12
CA ALA A 18 31.79 -25.27 21.28
C ALA A 18 30.58 -24.47 21.81
N ILE A 19 30.38 -24.42 23.11
CA ILE A 19 29.34 -23.59 23.77
C ILE A 19 29.62 -22.11 23.53
N SER A 20 30.87 -21.68 23.74
CA SER A 20 31.25 -20.27 23.54
C SER A 20 31.04 -19.79 22.09
N GLU A 21 31.46 -20.63 21.13
CA GLU A 21 31.23 -20.30 19.70
C GLU A 21 29.75 -20.23 19.34
N ARG A 22 28.93 -21.13 19.90
CA ARG A 22 27.48 -21.09 19.69
C ARG A 22 26.86 -19.82 20.28
N PHE A 23 27.25 -19.43 21.50
CA PHE A 23 26.79 -18.18 22.07
C PHE A 23 27.28 -16.96 21.28
N THR A 24 28.52 -16.95 20.83
CA THR A 24 29.05 -15.88 19.99
C THR A 24 28.26 -15.76 18.70
N SER A 25 27.94 -16.87 18.05
CA SER A 25 27.10 -16.89 16.85
C SER A 25 25.68 -16.35 17.12
N GLN A 26 25.06 -16.78 18.22
CA GLN A 26 23.74 -16.28 18.61
C GLN A 26 23.75 -14.77 18.92
N ILE A 27 24.77 -14.28 19.64
CA ILE A 27 24.90 -12.84 19.94
C ILE A 27 25.04 -12.03 18.65
N ARG A 28 25.86 -12.49 17.70
CA ARG A 28 26.01 -11.85 16.39
C ARG A 28 24.69 -11.86 15.60
N GLY A 29 23.99 -13.00 15.63
CA GLY A 29 22.67 -13.12 15.02
C GLY A 29 21.64 -12.19 15.63
N LEU A 30 21.56 -12.09 16.96
CA LEU A 30 20.68 -11.18 17.67
C LEU A 30 21.00 -9.71 17.39
N ASN A 31 22.28 -9.35 17.35
CA ASN A 31 22.70 -8.00 16.99
C ASN A 31 22.26 -7.61 15.58
N GLN A 32 22.32 -8.56 14.63
CA GLN A 32 21.79 -8.32 13.28
C GLN A 32 20.26 -8.23 13.30
N ALA A 33 19.59 -9.09 14.05
CA ALA A 33 18.16 -9.08 14.21
C ALA A 33 17.62 -7.74 14.76
N VAL A 34 18.33 -7.15 15.73
CA VAL A 34 18.01 -5.82 16.27
C VAL A 34 18.11 -4.75 15.17
N ARG A 35 19.15 -4.80 14.33
CA ARG A 35 19.25 -3.86 13.20
C ARG A 35 18.11 -4.04 12.22
N ASN A 36 17.83 -5.27 11.83
CA ASN A 36 16.71 -5.57 10.92
C ASN A 36 15.36 -5.12 11.50
N ALA A 37 15.15 -5.26 12.81
CA ALA A 37 13.94 -4.79 13.47
C ALA A 37 13.84 -3.26 13.42
N ASN A 38 14.93 -2.53 13.65
CA ASN A 38 14.96 -1.08 13.56
C ASN A 38 14.70 -0.60 12.11
N ASP A 39 15.23 -1.31 11.12
CA ASP A 39 14.95 -1.02 9.70
C ASP A 39 13.46 -1.21 9.40
N GLY A 40 12.86 -2.29 9.89
CA GLY A 40 11.42 -2.54 9.77
C GLY A 40 10.56 -1.47 10.45
N ILE A 41 10.96 -1.00 11.64
CA ILE A 41 10.29 0.09 12.37
C ILE A 41 10.40 1.39 11.57
N SER A 42 11.58 1.71 11.05
CA SER A 42 11.78 2.93 10.26
C SER A 42 10.94 2.93 8.99
N LEU A 43 10.85 1.80 8.31
CA LEU A 43 9.97 1.60 7.15
C LEU A 43 8.50 1.82 7.54
N ALA A 44 8.05 1.21 8.63
CA ALA A 44 6.68 1.35 9.12
C ALA A 44 6.33 2.82 9.46
N GLN A 45 7.25 3.55 10.07
CA GLN A 45 7.07 4.98 10.39
C GLN A 45 6.92 5.85 9.13
N VAL A 46 7.72 5.58 8.08
CA VAL A 46 7.59 6.28 6.81
C VAL A 46 6.22 5.99 6.16
N ALA A 47 5.80 4.72 6.15
CA ALA A 47 4.50 4.33 5.62
C ALA A 47 3.36 4.96 6.43
N GLU A 48 3.43 4.96 7.76
CA GLU A 48 2.45 5.55 8.67
C GLU A 48 2.29 7.06 8.43
N GLY A 49 3.40 7.79 8.32
CA GLY A 49 3.37 9.23 8.03
C GLY A 49 2.68 9.55 6.71
N ALA A 50 2.97 8.78 5.68
CA ALA A 50 2.34 8.93 4.37
C ALA A 50 0.85 8.55 4.40
N MET A 51 0.49 7.47 5.09
CA MET A 51 -0.92 7.07 5.28
C MET A 51 -1.71 8.09 6.10
N GLY A 52 -1.08 8.71 7.10
CA GLY A 52 -1.69 9.81 7.86
C GLY A 52 -2.04 11.01 6.97
N SER A 53 -1.11 11.41 6.09
CA SER A 53 -1.34 12.46 5.11
C SER A 53 -2.44 12.09 4.11
N ALA A 54 -2.44 10.86 3.61
CA ALA A 54 -3.50 10.34 2.74
C ALA A 54 -4.86 10.34 3.43
N GLY A 55 -4.92 9.98 4.71
CA GLY A 55 -6.14 10.02 5.52
C GLY A 55 -6.74 11.43 5.63
N ASN A 56 -5.89 12.43 5.85
CA ASN A 56 -6.32 13.83 5.89
C ASN A 56 -6.90 14.29 4.54
N ILE A 57 -6.26 13.93 3.44
CA ILE A 57 -6.76 14.22 2.08
C ILE A 57 -8.13 13.59 1.86
N LEU A 58 -8.29 12.32 2.20
CA LEU A 58 -9.57 11.61 2.02
C LEU A 58 -10.69 12.21 2.88
N GLN A 59 -10.37 12.66 4.10
CA GLN A 59 -11.34 13.39 4.93
C GLN A 59 -11.76 14.70 4.26
N ARG A 60 -10.81 15.45 3.69
CA ARG A 60 -11.12 16.69 2.96
C ARG A 60 -11.97 16.44 1.72
N VAL A 61 -11.67 15.40 0.96
CA VAL A 61 -12.49 14.96 -0.19
C VAL A 61 -13.92 14.65 0.27
N ARG A 62 -14.07 13.95 1.40
CA ARG A 62 -15.41 13.67 1.97
C ARG A 62 -16.16 14.93 2.36
N GLU A 63 -15.50 15.91 3.00
CA GLU A 63 -16.09 17.19 3.34
C GLU A 63 -16.62 17.91 2.09
N LEU A 64 -15.79 18.00 1.05
CA LEU A 64 -16.18 18.63 -0.23
C LEU A 64 -17.33 17.90 -0.91
N ALA A 65 -17.36 16.57 -0.84
CA ALA A 65 -18.45 15.77 -1.37
C ALA A 65 -19.77 16.04 -0.63
N VAL A 66 -19.74 16.11 0.70
CA VAL A 66 -20.91 16.47 1.51
C VAL A 66 -21.37 17.90 1.22
N GLN A 67 -20.43 18.84 1.11
CA GLN A 67 -20.74 20.22 0.74
C GLN A 67 -21.39 20.29 -0.66
N SER A 68 -20.83 19.57 -1.64
CA SER A 68 -21.36 19.53 -3.01
C SER A 68 -22.78 18.96 -3.09
N ALA A 69 -23.14 18.04 -2.18
CA ALA A 69 -24.46 17.43 -2.12
C ALA A 69 -25.59 18.42 -1.70
N ASN A 70 -25.24 19.58 -1.11
CA ASN A 70 -26.21 20.55 -0.69
C ASN A 70 -26.91 21.20 -1.91
N ALA A 71 -28.22 21.24 -1.88
CA ALA A 71 -29.06 21.82 -2.94
C ALA A 71 -28.83 23.34 -3.16
N SER A 72 -28.23 24.05 -2.20
CA SER A 72 -27.92 25.48 -2.32
C SER A 72 -26.76 25.78 -3.27
N ASN A 73 -25.97 24.79 -3.63
CA ASN A 73 -24.84 24.97 -4.55
C ASN A 73 -25.30 25.03 -6.00
N SER A 74 -24.84 26.04 -6.71
CA SER A 74 -25.01 26.16 -8.16
C SER A 74 -24.16 25.13 -8.92
N ALA A 75 -24.39 25.00 -10.21
CA ALA A 75 -23.55 24.19 -11.08
C ALA A 75 -22.09 24.67 -11.10
N GLY A 76 -21.90 26.01 -11.06
CA GLY A 76 -20.54 26.59 -11.00
C GLY A 76 -19.82 26.27 -9.69
N ASP A 77 -20.52 26.34 -8.55
CA ASP A 77 -19.94 26.01 -7.25
C ASP A 77 -19.53 24.55 -7.20
N ARG A 78 -20.35 23.63 -7.69
CA ARG A 78 -20.02 22.21 -7.77
C ARG A 78 -18.84 21.94 -8.69
N GLN A 79 -18.70 22.69 -9.78
CA GLN A 79 -17.55 22.58 -10.66
C GLN A 79 -16.27 23.04 -9.95
N ALA A 80 -16.31 24.12 -9.18
CA ALA A 80 -15.18 24.58 -8.39
C ALA A 80 -14.77 23.54 -7.32
N LEU A 81 -15.74 22.99 -6.59
CA LEU A 81 -15.50 21.92 -5.62
C LEU A 81 -14.89 20.67 -6.30
N GLN A 82 -15.36 20.31 -7.49
CA GLN A 82 -14.81 19.19 -8.26
C GLN A 82 -13.36 19.42 -8.68
N GLN A 83 -12.98 20.66 -9.00
CA GLN A 83 -11.59 21.00 -9.30
C GLN A 83 -10.70 20.82 -8.06
N GLU A 84 -11.15 21.24 -6.88
CA GLU A 84 -10.43 21.02 -5.62
C GLU A 84 -10.26 19.51 -5.34
N VAL A 85 -11.33 18.73 -5.49
CA VAL A 85 -11.27 17.28 -5.36
C VAL A 85 -10.27 16.67 -6.34
N GLY A 86 -10.24 17.14 -7.59
CA GLY A 86 -9.28 16.69 -8.59
C GLY A 86 -7.82 16.91 -8.17
N GLN A 87 -7.51 18.06 -7.57
CA GLN A 87 -6.18 18.36 -7.03
C GLN A 87 -5.83 17.44 -5.85
N LEU A 88 -6.77 17.22 -4.93
CA LEU A 88 -6.57 16.34 -3.77
C LEU A 88 -6.35 14.88 -4.19
N VAL A 89 -7.08 14.40 -5.19
CA VAL A 89 -6.92 13.05 -5.74
C VAL A 89 -5.56 12.91 -6.43
N ALA A 90 -5.11 13.92 -7.18
CA ALA A 90 -3.79 13.93 -7.79
C ALA A 90 -2.67 13.90 -6.72
N GLU A 91 -2.86 14.64 -5.62
CA GLU A 91 -1.91 14.64 -4.51
C GLU A 91 -1.88 13.28 -3.79
N LEU A 92 -3.02 12.64 -3.60
CA LEU A 92 -3.11 11.29 -3.05
C LEU A 92 -2.33 10.27 -3.92
N ASP A 93 -2.51 10.35 -5.25
CA ASP A 93 -1.78 9.48 -6.18
C ASP A 93 -0.28 9.79 -6.16
N ARG A 94 0.11 11.06 -6.05
CA ARG A 94 1.51 11.46 -5.89
C ARG A 94 2.11 10.86 -4.62
N ILE A 95 1.44 10.95 -3.46
CA ILE A 95 1.89 10.35 -2.21
C ILE A 95 2.10 8.85 -2.39
N SER A 96 1.17 8.15 -3.03
CA SER A 96 1.27 6.71 -3.23
C SER A 96 2.46 6.31 -4.10
N GLN A 97 2.81 7.13 -5.09
CA GLN A 97 3.90 6.85 -6.03
C GLN A 97 5.27 7.31 -5.52
N THR A 98 5.30 8.36 -4.69
CA THR A 98 6.58 8.94 -4.23
C THR A 98 7.05 8.38 -2.89
N THR A 99 6.15 7.83 -2.06
CA THR A 99 6.55 7.26 -0.77
C THR A 99 7.43 6.03 -0.96
N GLU A 100 8.68 6.15 -0.54
CA GLU A 100 9.66 5.08 -0.66
C GLU A 100 10.58 5.01 0.56
N PHE A 101 11.13 3.83 0.79
CA PHE A 101 12.15 3.58 1.79
C PHE A 101 13.28 2.78 1.14
N ASN A 102 14.49 3.30 1.19
CA ASN A 102 15.67 2.69 0.56
C ASN A 102 15.46 2.29 -0.92
N GLY A 103 14.79 3.16 -1.69
CA GLY A 103 14.48 2.94 -3.11
C GLY A 103 13.31 1.98 -3.38
N GLN A 104 12.69 1.44 -2.34
CA GLN A 104 11.53 0.55 -2.46
C GLN A 104 10.25 1.33 -2.21
N LYS A 105 9.31 1.29 -3.17
CA LYS A 105 7.99 1.93 -3.04
C LYS A 105 7.15 1.18 -2.02
N LEU A 106 6.47 1.95 -1.16
CA LEU A 106 5.72 1.36 -0.05
C LEU A 106 4.22 1.27 -0.31
N LEU A 107 3.64 2.24 -1.06
CA LEU A 107 2.19 2.45 -1.13
C LEU A 107 1.61 2.34 -2.55
N ASP A 108 2.41 1.97 -3.53
CA ASP A 108 1.98 1.83 -4.93
C ASP A 108 1.46 0.43 -5.29
N GLY A 109 1.49 -0.50 -4.33
CA GLY A 109 1.08 -1.89 -4.50
C GLY A 109 2.19 -2.84 -4.93
N THR A 110 3.40 -2.33 -5.20
CA THR A 110 4.55 -3.19 -5.57
C THR A 110 5.26 -3.77 -4.35
N PHE A 111 5.07 -3.18 -3.17
CA PHE A 111 5.70 -3.62 -1.93
C PHE A 111 5.34 -5.07 -1.56
N GLY A 112 4.07 -5.43 -1.72
CA GLY A 112 3.58 -6.76 -1.36
C GLY A 112 3.75 -7.07 0.13
N THR A 113 4.31 -8.24 0.39
CA THR A 113 4.57 -8.75 1.75
C THR A 113 6.07 -8.94 1.92
N GLN A 114 6.67 -8.28 2.90
CA GLN A 114 8.10 -8.37 3.20
C GLN A 114 8.32 -9.01 4.58
N GLN A 115 9.36 -9.82 4.68
CA GLN A 115 9.73 -10.51 5.92
C GLN A 115 11.02 -9.91 6.49
N PHE A 116 10.98 -9.55 7.76
CA PHE A 116 12.14 -9.06 8.50
C PHE A 116 12.58 -10.12 9.49
N GLN A 117 13.80 -10.60 9.36
CA GLN A 117 14.40 -11.56 10.29
C GLN A 117 14.78 -10.85 11.59
N VAL A 118 14.03 -11.11 12.65
CA VAL A 118 14.18 -10.43 13.97
C VAL A 118 14.70 -11.36 15.07
N GLY A 119 15.20 -12.51 14.70
CA GLY A 119 15.81 -13.45 15.64
C GLY A 119 17.04 -14.12 15.07
N ALA A 120 17.83 -14.77 15.95
CA ALA A 120 19.06 -15.45 15.59
C ALA A 120 18.84 -16.80 14.88
N ASN A 121 17.61 -17.36 14.98
CA ASN A 121 17.28 -18.66 14.40
C ASN A 121 16.36 -18.49 13.17
N ALA A 122 16.35 -19.49 12.30
CA ALA A 122 15.48 -19.52 11.14
C ALA A 122 13.99 -19.38 11.52
N ASN A 123 13.20 -18.72 10.67
CA ASN A 123 11.76 -18.50 10.84
C ASN A 123 11.35 -17.58 12.02
N GLN A 124 12.29 -16.87 12.62
CA GLN A 124 11.97 -15.80 13.58
C GLN A 124 11.79 -14.48 12.86
N THR A 125 10.69 -14.38 12.09
CA THR A 125 10.42 -13.25 11.20
C THR A 125 9.18 -12.47 11.62
N ILE A 126 9.18 -11.16 11.35
CA ILE A 126 7.98 -10.30 11.35
C ILE A 126 7.61 -10.02 9.90
N VAL A 127 6.34 -10.10 9.60
CA VAL A 127 5.81 -9.81 8.27
C VAL A 127 5.23 -8.40 8.26
N ALA A 128 5.71 -7.56 7.34
CA ALA A 128 5.13 -6.27 7.05
C ALA A 128 4.45 -6.30 5.68
N ALA A 129 3.23 -5.80 5.62
CA ALA A 129 2.49 -5.62 4.38
C ALA A 129 1.90 -4.20 4.36
N THR A 130 1.91 -3.55 3.22
CA THR A 130 1.33 -2.23 3.03
C THR A 130 0.18 -2.29 2.04
N ALA A 131 -0.80 -1.41 2.22
CA ALA A 131 -1.92 -1.29 1.30
C ALA A 131 -1.51 -0.51 0.04
N ASN A 132 -2.12 -0.84 -1.09
CA ASN A 132 -1.99 -0.05 -2.30
C ASN A 132 -2.91 1.18 -2.19
N LEU A 133 -2.33 2.39 -2.18
CA LEU A 133 -3.06 3.66 -2.08
C LEU A 133 -3.25 4.37 -3.44
N ARG A 134 -2.94 3.73 -4.54
CA ARG A 134 -3.14 4.33 -5.87
C ARG A 134 -4.62 4.57 -6.13
N THR A 135 -4.93 5.74 -6.63
CA THR A 135 -6.32 6.16 -6.93
C THR A 135 -6.99 5.28 -7.98
N SER A 136 -6.20 4.62 -8.84
CA SER A 136 -6.69 3.63 -9.81
C SER A 136 -7.19 2.32 -9.17
N VAL A 137 -6.87 2.07 -7.91
CA VAL A 137 -7.27 0.86 -7.16
C VAL A 137 -8.40 1.17 -6.17
N TYR A 138 -8.40 2.40 -5.63
CA TYR A 138 -9.46 2.87 -4.76
C TYR A 138 -10.56 3.52 -5.58
N GLY A 139 -11.75 3.04 -5.43
CA GLY A 139 -12.94 3.64 -6.01
C GLY A 139 -13.92 2.58 -6.48
N ASN A 140 -15.15 2.99 -6.59
CA ASN A 140 -16.17 2.22 -7.26
C ASN A 140 -15.89 2.35 -8.76
N ASN A 141 -15.43 1.29 -9.40
CA ASN A 141 -15.25 1.26 -10.85
C ASN A 141 -16.62 1.42 -11.52
N GLN A 142 -17.01 2.67 -11.76
CA GLN A 142 -18.17 2.97 -12.60
C GLN A 142 -17.72 3.08 -14.06
N ASN A 143 -18.03 2.10 -14.86
CA ASN A 143 -17.98 2.24 -16.30
C ASN A 143 -19.22 3.05 -16.74
N VAL A 144 -19.04 4.35 -16.90
CA VAL A 144 -20.08 5.20 -17.47
C VAL A 144 -19.92 5.17 -18.98
N ALA A 145 -20.75 4.40 -19.67
CA ALA A 145 -20.88 4.52 -21.12
C ALA A 145 -21.73 5.77 -21.41
N SER A 146 -21.10 6.87 -21.80
CA SER A 146 -21.82 8.05 -22.31
C SER A 146 -21.83 7.97 -23.83
N ASN A 147 -23.00 7.80 -24.45
CA ASN A 147 -23.15 8.13 -25.83
C ASN A 147 -23.81 9.51 -25.95
N GLY A 148 -23.32 10.31 -26.90
CA GLY A 148 -23.81 11.69 -27.11
C GLY A 148 -25.28 11.81 -27.54
N SER A 149 -26.05 10.72 -27.56
CA SER A 149 -27.44 10.67 -27.97
C SER A 149 -28.44 10.40 -26.84
N GLY A 150 -28.00 10.53 -25.58
CA GLY A 150 -28.92 10.57 -24.42
C GLY A 150 -29.59 9.24 -24.07
N ILE A 151 -29.04 8.12 -24.46
CA ILE A 151 -29.55 6.79 -24.08
C ILE A 151 -29.06 6.49 -22.68
N GLY A 152 -29.97 6.22 -21.74
CA GLY A 152 -29.63 5.81 -20.38
C GLY A 152 -28.81 4.53 -20.40
N ALA A 153 -27.53 4.64 -19.99
CA ALA A 153 -26.67 3.47 -19.84
C ALA A 153 -26.89 2.86 -18.45
N SER A 154 -27.17 1.57 -18.42
CA SER A 154 -27.15 0.77 -17.21
C SER A 154 -25.72 0.27 -17.03
N ALA A 155 -24.99 0.84 -16.07
CA ALA A 155 -23.64 0.34 -15.75
C ALA A 155 -23.76 -0.88 -14.83
N THR A 156 -23.20 -2.00 -15.26
CA THR A 156 -23.05 -3.17 -14.39
C THR A 156 -21.78 -2.97 -13.56
N GLN A 157 -21.93 -3.00 -12.23
CA GLN A 157 -20.82 -2.85 -11.31
C GLN A 157 -19.82 -4.00 -11.49
N ALA A 158 -18.55 -3.68 -11.67
CA ALA A 158 -17.50 -4.69 -11.69
C ALA A 158 -17.36 -5.33 -10.29
N THR A 159 -17.25 -6.63 -10.25
CA THR A 159 -17.00 -7.39 -9.01
C THR A 159 -15.65 -7.00 -8.44
N ALA A 160 -15.61 -6.68 -7.15
CA ALA A 160 -14.37 -6.32 -6.44
C ALA A 160 -13.30 -7.41 -6.65
N GLY A 161 -12.13 -7.02 -7.13
CA GLY A 161 -10.97 -7.91 -7.28
C GLY A 161 -10.32 -8.00 -8.66
N THR A 162 -10.92 -7.44 -9.69
CA THR A 162 -10.30 -7.33 -11.02
C THR A 162 -9.87 -5.90 -11.29
N ASN A 163 -8.61 -5.70 -11.62
CA ASN A 163 -7.93 -4.43 -11.92
C ASN A 163 -8.61 -3.63 -13.06
N GLY A 164 -9.83 -3.15 -12.87
CA GLY A 164 -10.46 -2.19 -13.79
C GLY A 164 -10.67 -2.63 -15.24
N VAL A 165 -10.27 -3.83 -15.60
CA VAL A 165 -10.49 -4.42 -16.93
C VAL A 165 -11.61 -5.44 -16.80
N THR A 166 -12.83 -5.02 -17.01
CA THR A 166 -13.93 -5.94 -17.26
C THR A 166 -13.99 -6.21 -18.77
N THR A 167 -13.56 -7.39 -19.18
CA THR A 167 -13.95 -7.94 -20.46
C THR A 167 -15.38 -8.47 -20.32
N GLY A 168 -16.34 -7.61 -20.46
CA GLY A 168 -17.76 -7.95 -20.39
C GLY A 168 -18.55 -7.14 -21.40
N SER A 169 -19.57 -7.74 -22.00
CA SER A 169 -20.51 -7.02 -22.85
C SER A 169 -21.48 -6.21 -22.00
N VAL A 170 -21.52 -4.90 -22.18
CA VAL A 170 -22.56 -4.03 -21.60
C VAL A 170 -23.75 -4.05 -22.57
N ALA A 171 -24.87 -4.58 -22.14
CA ALA A 171 -26.12 -4.47 -22.90
C ALA A 171 -26.71 -3.08 -22.67
N VAL A 172 -26.77 -2.28 -23.71
CA VAL A 172 -27.44 -0.97 -23.70
C VAL A 172 -28.81 -1.15 -24.34
N SER A 173 -29.86 -1.05 -23.54
CA SER A 173 -31.23 -1.04 -24.07
C SER A 173 -31.69 0.41 -24.16
N GLY A 174 -31.95 0.85 -25.36
CA GLY A 174 -32.48 2.18 -25.66
C GLY A 174 -33.67 2.09 -26.61
N TYR A 175 -34.34 3.25 -26.78
CA TYR A 175 -35.58 3.37 -27.60
C TYR A 175 -35.44 2.97 -29.07
N LEU A 176 -34.26 2.73 -29.56
CA LEU A 176 -33.97 2.39 -30.98
C LEU A 176 -33.27 1.05 -31.18
N GLY A 177 -33.33 0.15 -30.22
CA GLY A 177 -32.81 -1.19 -30.38
C GLY A 177 -31.80 -1.62 -29.31
N THR A 178 -31.56 -2.90 -29.18
CA THR A 178 -30.55 -3.50 -28.31
C THR A 178 -29.21 -3.56 -29.04
N GLY A 179 -28.20 -2.90 -28.55
CA GLY A 179 -26.82 -3.01 -29.04
C GLY A 179 -25.90 -3.57 -27.95
N THR A 180 -24.94 -4.40 -28.35
CA THR A 180 -23.89 -4.90 -27.46
C THR A 180 -22.65 -4.05 -27.68
N LEU A 181 -22.19 -3.35 -26.62
CA LEU A 181 -20.90 -2.66 -26.63
C LEU A 181 -19.87 -3.58 -25.98
N THR A 182 -18.85 -3.96 -26.74
CA THR A 182 -17.70 -4.69 -26.19
C THR A 182 -16.64 -3.65 -25.79
N VAL A 183 -16.24 -3.63 -24.53
CA VAL A 183 -15.19 -2.75 -23.99
C VAL A 183 -13.99 -3.61 -23.64
#